data_597e4a1a8a0d4ad990d45307a71fe01c
#
_entry.id   597e4a1a8a0d4ad990d45307a71fe01c
#
_cell.length_a   1.000
_cell.length_b   1.000
_cell.length_c   1.000
_cell.angle_alpha   90.00
_cell.angle_beta   90.00
_cell.angle_gamma   90.00
#
_symmetry.space_group_name_H-M   'P 1'
#
loop_
_entity.id
_entity.type
_entity.pdbx_description
1 polymer ?
#
loop_
_entity_poly.entity_id
_entity_poly.type
_entity_poly.pdbx_seq_one_letter_code
_entity_poly.pdbx_strand_id
1 'polypeptide(L)'
;MRLATRPSSLLLLVLWFSQAWGQTPGPSTKSTSDNPTTEVMASSEAENSKPQIWVRLVGGKRFEVDEITEARDGYWYRTGNITTFLDRVRVAKVERTENIQSSDASMGRGHWRLTDAATVERFFLSRFGRPLPVGAAGQSELHTRWGLDHRNGLDVSLHPDSAEGRELMGFLRREAIPFMAFRAAIPRVATGPHIHIGNPSPRVTFR
;
A
#
# COMPACT_ATOMS: atom_id res chain seq x y z
N MET A 1 -51.89 -35.52 9.32
CA MET A 1 -53.01 -35.22 8.42
C MET A 1 -53.14 -33.69 8.25
N ARG A 2 -53.21 -33.24 7.00
CA ARG A 2 -53.39 -31.88 6.43
C ARG A 2 -52.05 -31.13 6.28
N LEU A 3 -51.41 -31.11 5.09
CA LEU A 3 -51.66 -30.43 3.80
C LEU A 3 -51.48 -28.92 3.89
N ALA A 4 -50.34 -28.44 3.40
CA ALA A 4 -50.07 -27.74 2.12
C ALA A 4 -50.70 -26.35 1.99
N THR A 5 -49.86 -25.36 1.68
CA THR A 5 -50.04 -24.51 0.48
C THR A 5 -48.86 -23.56 0.27
N ARG A 6 -48.24 -23.61 -0.92
CA ARG A 6 -47.49 -22.51 -1.56
C ARG A 6 -48.49 -21.58 -2.27
N PRO A 7 -48.16 -20.32 -2.48
CA PRO A 7 -48.09 -19.80 -3.86
C PRO A 7 -46.88 -18.92 -4.11
N SER A 8 -46.25 -19.08 -5.21
CA SER A 8 -46.47 -18.51 -6.55
C SER A 8 -45.63 -17.24 -6.81
N SER A 9 -44.71 -17.45 -7.71
CA SER A 9 -43.89 -16.53 -8.50
C SER A 9 -44.63 -15.27 -8.97
N LEU A 10 -43.93 -14.13 -8.91
CA LEU A 10 -44.22 -13.01 -9.79
C LEU A 10 -42.96 -12.60 -10.53
N LEU A 11 -42.92 -12.98 -11.81
CA LEU A 11 -41.99 -12.52 -12.85
C LEU A 11 -42.36 -11.08 -13.17
N LEU A 12 -41.44 -10.14 -13.05
CA LEU A 12 -41.55 -8.80 -13.60
C LEU A 12 -40.55 -8.62 -14.71
N LEU A 13 -41.05 -8.73 -15.93
CA LEU A 13 -40.42 -8.38 -17.19
C LEU A 13 -40.35 -6.85 -17.25
N VAL A 14 -39.15 -6.28 -17.39
CA VAL A 14 -38.99 -4.86 -17.75
C VAL A 14 -38.32 -4.78 -19.11
N LEU A 15 -39.09 -4.24 -20.03
CA LEU A 15 -38.78 -4.03 -21.45
C LEU A 15 -37.71 -2.94 -21.64
N TRP A 16 -36.80 -3.25 -22.54
CA TRP A 16 -35.87 -2.32 -23.17
C TRP A 16 -36.61 -1.30 -24.05
N PHE A 17 -36.31 -0.04 -23.89
CA PHE A 17 -36.57 0.97 -24.93
C PHE A 17 -35.26 1.55 -25.41
N SER A 18 -34.89 1.16 -26.63
CA SER A 18 -33.90 1.83 -27.46
C SER A 18 -34.55 3.09 -28.08
N GLN A 19 -33.90 4.23 -27.96
CA GLN A 19 -34.18 5.37 -28.84
C GLN A 19 -32.87 5.91 -29.37
N ALA A 20 -32.68 5.69 -30.67
CA ALA A 20 -31.69 6.34 -31.51
C ALA A 20 -32.30 7.62 -32.10
N TRP A 21 -31.62 8.71 -32.02
CA TRP A 21 -31.78 9.92 -32.84
C TRP A 21 -30.44 10.62 -32.80
N GLY A 22 -29.70 10.88 -33.85
CA GLY A 22 -30.03 11.44 -35.14
C GLY A 22 -28.96 12.53 -35.36
N GLN A 23 -28.01 12.26 -36.26
CA GLN A 23 -26.95 13.21 -36.67
C GLN A 23 -27.54 14.27 -37.58
N THR A 24 -27.12 15.54 -37.44
CA THR A 24 -27.09 16.52 -38.54
C THR A 24 -25.80 17.34 -38.47
N PRO A 25 -25.13 17.57 -39.59
CA PRO A 25 -23.89 18.32 -39.67
C PRO A 25 -24.10 19.76 -40.19
N GLY A 26 -23.17 20.68 -39.77
CA GLY A 26 -22.79 21.87 -40.52
C GLY A 26 -22.85 23.18 -39.74
N PRO A 27 -22.22 24.26 -40.17
CA PRO A 27 -21.03 24.34 -41.00
C PRO A 27 -19.86 25.15 -40.38
N SER A 28 -18.73 24.99 -41.01
CA SER A 28 -17.46 25.71 -40.87
C SER A 28 -17.56 27.22 -40.83
N THR A 29 -16.85 27.87 -39.87
CA THR A 29 -16.28 29.21 -40.13
C THR A 29 -14.87 29.26 -39.57
N LYS A 30 -13.93 29.57 -40.45
CA LYS A 30 -12.54 29.95 -40.19
C LYS A 30 -12.55 31.30 -39.49
N SER A 31 -11.72 31.50 -38.46
CA SER A 31 -11.03 32.75 -38.24
C SER A 31 -9.72 32.54 -37.50
N THR A 32 -8.75 33.11 -38.07
CA THR A 32 -7.31 33.23 -37.86
C THR A 32 -6.99 33.97 -36.56
N SER A 33 -5.79 33.62 -36.07
CA SER A 33 -4.81 34.54 -35.42
C SER A 33 -4.53 34.34 -33.94
N ASP A 34 -3.28 34.06 -33.80
CA ASP A 34 -2.30 34.46 -32.79
C ASP A 34 -2.05 33.54 -31.57
N ASN A 35 -0.91 32.97 -31.67
CA ASN A 35 0.03 32.38 -30.68
C ASN A 35 0.50 33.47 -29.67
N PRO A 36 1.22 33.18 -28.59
CA PRO A 36 1.65 31.90 -28.03
C PRO A 36 1.50 31.83 -26.48
N THR A 37 1.48 30.69 -25.92
CA THR A 37 2.32 30.38 -24.73
C THR A 37 2.29 28.88 -24.53
N THR A 38 3.42 28.26 -24.81
CA THR A 38 3.74 26.90 -24.52
C THR A 38 3.80 26.71 -23.02
N GLU A 39 2.70 26.33 -22.40
CA GLU A 39 2.77 25.62 -21.11
C GLU A 39 3.02 24.16 -21.41
N VAL A 40 4.28 23.80 -21.24
CA VAL A 40 4.74 22.40 -21.15
C VAL A 40 4.05 21.81 -19.94
N MET A 41 2.90 21.19 -20.15
CA MET A 41 2.36 20.23 -19.20
C MET A 41 3.34 19.06 -19.12
N ALA A 42 4.27 19.14 -18.17
CA ALA A 42 5.04 18.00 -17.74
C ALA A 42 4.07 16.98 -17.14
N SER A 43 3.64 16.04 -17.97
CA SER A 43 3.03 14.80 -17.53
C SER A 43 4.08 14.09 -16.68
N SER A 44 4.04 14.28 -15.36
CA SER A 44 4.77 13.41 -14.47
C SER A 44 4.03 12.07 -14.46
N GLU A 45 4.39 11.22 -15.40
CA GLU A 45 4.24 9.78 -15.26
C GLU A 45 5.05 9.42 -14.01
N ALA A 46 4.35 9.29 -12.89
CA ALA A 46 4.88 8.63 -11.70
C ALA A 46 5.05 7.16 -12.05
N GLU A 47 6.17 6.88 -12.70
CA GLU A 47 6.66 5.55 -12.98
C GLU A 47 6.74 4.81 -11.65
N ASN A 48 5.96 3.76 -11.52
CA ASN A 48 5.91 2.83 -10.39
C ASN A 48 7.24 2.04 -10.39
N SER A 49 8.34 2.72 -10.10
CA SER A 49 9.67 2.13 -10.13
C SER A 49 9.83 1.18 -8.96
N LYS A 50 10.06 -0.10 -9.26
CA LYS A 50 10.45 -1.11 -8.29
C LYS A 50 11.64 -0.60 -7.48
N PRO A 51 11.76 -0.96 -6.17
CA PRO A 51 12.91 -0.58 -5.38
C PRO A 51 14.18 -1.11 -6.06
N GLN A 52 15.09 -0.23 -6.38
CA GLN A 52 16.38 -0.60 -6.98
C GLN A 52 17.32 -1.09 -5.90
N ILE A 53 17.89 -2.28 -6.10
CA ILE A 53 18.87 -2.86 -5.19
C ILE A 53 20.22 -2.89 -5.91
N TRP A 54 21.19 -2.20 -5.34
CA TRP A 54 22.55 -2.16 -5.85
C TRP A 54 23.49 -2.93 -4.95
N VAL A 55 24.28 -3.79 -5.55
CA VAL A 55 25.36 -4.49 -4.87
C VAL A 55 26.69 -3.84 -5.28
N ARG A 56 27.42 -3.33 -4.29
CA ARG A 56 28.78 -2.79 -4.49
C ARG A 56 29.79 -3.83 -4.06
N LEU A 57 30.70 -4.17 -4.95
CA LEU A 57 31.79 -5.11 -4.69
C LEU A 57 33.01 -4.42 -4.06
N VAL A 58 33.85 -5.19 -3.36
CA VAL A 58 35.15 -4.79 -2.81
C VAL A 58 36.05 -4.39 -3.96
N GLY A 59 35.97 -4.07 -4.96
CA GLY A 59 36.76 -3.54 -6.09
C GLY A 59 36.10 -2.33 -6.74
N GLY A 60 35.02 -1.79 -6.08
CA GLY A 60 34.37 -0.58 -6.51
C GLY A 60 33.29 -0.78 -7.60
N LYS A 61 33.25 -1.92 -8.27
CA LYS A 61 32.19 -2.23 -9.25
C LYS A 61 30.84 -2.35 -8.53
N ARG A 62 29.79 -1.88 -9.18
CA ARG A 62 28.40 -2.04 -8.70
C ARG A 62 27.52 -2.59 -9.81
N PHE A 63 26.48 -3.34 -9.43
CA PHE A 63 25.45 -3.85 -10.34
C PHE A 63 24.11 -3.88 -9.64
N GLU A 64 23.05 -3.79 -10.41
CA GLU A 64 21.68 -3.84 -9.95
C GLU A 64 21.18 -5.27 -9.89
N VAL A 65 20.34 -5.57 -8.91
CA VAL A 65 19.69 -6.89 -8.74
C VAL A 65 18.21 -6.70 -8.44
N ASP A 66 17.37 -7.65 -8.86
CA ASP A 66 15.93 -7.61 -8.61
C ASP A 66 15.61 -7.99 -7.17
N GLU A 67 16.43 -8.85 -6.58
CA GLU A 67 16.21 -9.38 -5.23
C GLU A 67 17.56 -9.78 -4.62
N ILE A 68 17.70 -9.63 -3.31
CA ILE A 68 18.87 -10.09 -2.57
C ILE A 68 18.48 -10.59 -1.18
N THR A 69 18.97 -11.77 -0.83
CA THR A 69 18.75 -12.41 0.47
C THR A 69 20.10 -12.69 1.12
N GLU A 70 20.28 -12.26 2.36
CA GLU A 70 21.46 -12.53 3.13
C GLU A 70 21.47 -13.98 3.63
N ALA A 71 22.56 -14.70 3.40
CA ALA A 71 22.86 -16.00 3.92
C ALA A 71 24.05 -15.93 4.89
N ARG A 72 24.38 -17.04 5.57
CA ARG A 72 25.47 -17.11 6.55
C ARG A 72 26.81 -16.66 5.94
N ASP A 73 27.13 -17.16 4.76
CA ASP A 73 28.44 -16.99 4.15
C ASP A 73 28.44 -16.01 2.98
N GLY A 74 27.30 -15.37 2.67
CA GLY A 74 27.18 -14.46 1.54
C GLY A 74 25.75 -14.01 1.26
N TYR A 75 25.49 -13.80 0.00
CA TYR A 75 24.22 -13.29 -0.48
C TYR A 75 23.73 -14.09 -1.68
N TRP A 76 22.48 -14.52 -1.65
CA TRP A 76 21.77 -14.97 -2.85
C TRP A 76 21.13 -13.76 -3.51
N TYR A 77 21.39 -13.55 -4.77
CA TYR A 77 20.74 -12.49 -5.52
C TYR A 77 20.13 -13.01 -6.82
N ARG A 78 19.09 -12.35 -7.28
CA ARG A 78 18.40 -12.65 -8.53
C ARG A 78 18.50 -11.46 -9.48
N THR A 79 18.79 -11.76 -10.75
CA THR A 79 18.72 -10.81 -11.87
C THR A 79 17.95 -11.49 -12.99
N GLY A 80 16.76 -10.99 -13.30
CA GLY A 80 15.83 -11.65 -14.21
C GLY A 80 15.45 -13.05 -13.71
N ASN A 81 15.74 -14.07 -14.49
CA ASN A 81 15.47 -15.46 -14.17
C ASN A 81 16.67 -16.20 -13.57
N ILE A 82 17.77 -15.52 -13.29
CA ILE A 82 19.01 -16.12 -12.81
C ILE A 82 19.20 -15.80 -11.34
N THR A 83 19.36 -16.84 -10.52
CA THR A 83 19.74 -16.72 -9.11
C THR A 83 21.19 -17.14 -8.94
N THR A 84 21.98 -16.30 -8.30
CA THR A 84 23.44 -16.49 -8.14
C THR A 84 23.82 -16.25 -6.68
N PHE A 85 24.81 -16.98 -6.20
CA PHE A 85 25.42 -16.76 -4.89
C PHE A 85 26.66 -15.88 -5.00
N LEU A 86 26.81 -14.95 -4.05
CA LEU A 86 27.94 -14.05 -3.95
C LEU A 86 28.52 -14.10 -2.53
N ASP A 87 29.80 -14.50 -2.42
CA ASP A 87 30.49 -14.55 -1.13
C ASP A 87 30.50 -13.20 -0.43
N ARG A 88 30.31 -13.22 0.89
CA ARG A 88 30.30 -12.01 1.74
C ARG A 88 31.56 -11.18 1.59
N VAL A 89 32.72 -11.83 1.47
CA VAL A 89 34.03 -11.15 1.33
C VAL A 89 34.16 -10.32 0.06
N ARG A 90 33.32 -10.58 -0.94
CA ARG A 90 33.30 -9.83 -2.20
C ARG A 90 32.36 -8.63 -2.18
N VAL A 91 31.48 -8.52 -1.17
CA VAL A 91 30.47 -7.47 -1.07
C VAL A 91 30.96 -6.39 -0.12
N ALA A 92 31.17 -5.19 -0.63
CA ALA A 92 31.50 -4.03 0.18
C ALA A 92 30.22 -3.42 0.79
N LYS A 93 29.12 -3.38 0.03
CA LYS A 93 27.85 -2.79 0.49
C LYS A 93 26.70 -3.29 -0.37
N VAL A 94 25.56 -3.52 0.27
CA VAL A 94 24.26 -3.64 -0.41
C VAL A 94 23.51 -2.34 -0.19
N GLU A 95 23.24 -1.61 -1.25
CA GLU A 95 22.50 -0.35 -1.25
C GLU A 95 21.10 -0.66 -1.78
N ARG A 96 20.10 -0.46 -0.97
CA ARG A 96 18.72 -0.46 -1.43
C ARG A 96 18.31 0.98 -1.56
N THR A 97 17.97 1.40 -2.78
CA THR A 97 17.22 2.64 -2.94
C THR A 97 15.86 2.33 -2.39
N GLU A 98 15.70 2.54 -1.10
CA GLU A 98 14.36 2.56 -0.52
C GLU A 98 13.64 3.67 -1.27
N ASN A 99 12.76 3.25 -2.18
CA ASN A 99 11.77 4.18 -2.68
C ASN A 99 10.90 4.47 -1.45
N ILE A 100 11.16 5.60 -0.80
CA ILE A 100 10.41 6.10 0.37
C ILE A 100 8.91 6.22 0.03
N GLN A 101 8.57 6.12 -1.26
CA GLN A 101 7.19 6.00 -1.75
C GLN A 101 6.51 4.65 -1.41
N SER A 102 7.22 3.63 -0.93
CA SER A 102 6.60 2.38 -0.49
C SER A 102 6.05 2.42 0.93
N SER A 103 6.36 3.45 1.70
CA SER A 103 5.70 3.74 2.97
C SER A 103 4.92 5.05 2.83
N ASP A 104 3.64 4.99 2.49
CA ASP A 104 2.74 6.10 2.76
C ASP A 104 2.71 6.31 4.28
N ALA A 105 3.71 7.03 4.78
CA ALA A 105 3.72 7.47 6.16
C ALA A 105 3.03 8.84 6.20
N SER A 106 1.83 8.89 6.71
CA SER A 106 1.20 10.15 7.09
C SER A 106 1.57 10.42 8.54
N MET A 107 2.50 11.33 8.75
CA MET A 107 2.78 11.91 10.06
C MET A 107 1.65 12.89 10.39
N GLY A 108 0.45 12.35 10.59
CA GLY A 108 -0.68 13.13 11.09
C GLY A 108 -0.26 13.85 12.37
N ARG A 109 -0.57 15.14 12.50
CA ARG A 109 -0.31 15.92 13.73
C ARG A 109 -1.33 15.61 14.82
N GLY A 110 -2.22 14.64 14.59
CA GLY A 110 -3.23 14.23 15.55
C GLY A 110 -2.64 13.37 16.68
N HIS A 111 -3.28 13.43 17.84
CA HIS A 111 -3.00 12.50 18.93
C HIS A 111 -3.59 11.13 18.55
N TRP A 112 -2.76 10.09 18.69
CA TRP A 112 -3.21 8.71 18.60
C TRP A 112 -2.82 7.95 19.86
N ARG A 113 -3.75 7.23 20.43
CA ARG A 113 -3.56 6.21 21.46
C ARG A 113 -4.32 4.96 21.06
N LEU A 114 -3.87 3.81 21.48
CA LEU A 114 -4.56 2.55 21.20
C LEU A 114 -6.02 2.54 21.69
N THR A 115 -6.35 3.32 22.71
CA THR A 115 -7.71 3.54 23.20
C THR A 115 -8.63 4.19 22.15
N ASP A 116 -8.07 4.84 21.14
CA ASP A 116 -8.81 5.52 20.07
C ASP A 116 -9.19 4.55 18.93
N ALA A 117 -8.74 3.29 19.00
CA ALA A 117 -8.99 2.25 18.00
C ALA A 117 -10.47 2.07 17.66
N ALA A 118 -11.35 2.21 18.66
CA ALA A 118 -12.80 2.13 18.48
C ALA A 118 -13.36 3.12 17.41
N THR A 119 -12.68 4.23 17.17
CA THR A 119 -13.08 5.18 16.12
C THR A 119 -12.78 4.62 14.72
N VAL A 120 -11.62 3.98 14.56
CA VAL A 120 -11.23 3.32 13.30
C VAL A 120 -12.10 2.09 13.05
N GLU A 121 -12.35 1.30 14.09
CA GLU A 121 -13.22 0.10 14.02
C GLU A 121 -14.65 0.46 13.60
N ARG A 122 -15.23 1.51 14.19
CA ARG A 122 -16.56 2.01 13.82
C ARG A 122 -16.60 2.50 12.37
N PHE A 123 -15.62 3.25 11.95
CA PHE A 123 -15.51 3.67 10.55
C PHE A 123 -15.50 2.46 9.63
N PHE A 124 -14.63 1.48 9.91
CA PHE A 124 -14.46 0.32 9.06
C PHE A 124 -15.73 -0.55 9.01
N LEU A 125 -16.34 -0.81 10.17
CA LEU A 125 -17.61 -1.54 10.26
C LEU A 125 -18.74 -0.83 9.50
N SER A 126 -18.86 0.48 9.67
CA SER A 126 -19.86 1.29 8.97
C SER A 126 -19.66 1.29 7.45
N ARG A 127 -18.40 1.32 7.00
CA ARG A 127 -18.06 1.45 5.58
C ARG A 127 -18.13 0.14 4.83
N PHE A 128 -17.76 -0.98 5.49
CA PHE A 128 -17.60 -2.28 4.84
C PHE A 128 -18.51 -3.38 5.40
N GLY A 129 -19.28 -3.11 6.42
CA GLY A 129 -20.22 -4.08 7.01
C GLY A 129 -19.56 -5.25 7.74
N ARG A 130 -18.25 -5.18 8.02
CA ARG A 130 -17.47 -6.22 8.70
C ARG A 130 -16.47 -5.62 9.68
N PRO A 131 -16.01 -6.39 10.68
CA PRO A 131 -14.99 -5.93 11.62
C PRO A 131 -13.67 -5.58 10.93
N LEU A 132 -12.94 -4.62 11.52
CA LEU A 132 -11.58 -4.29 11.12
C LEU A 132 -10.68 -5.53 11.30
N PRO A 133 -9.91 -5.96 10.28
CA PRO A 133 -9.03 -7.13 10.40
C PRO A 133 -7.74 -6.76 11.15
N VAL A 134 -7.82 -6.74 12.48
CA VAL A 134 -6.71 -6.42 13.36
C VAL A 134 -5.70 -7.57 13.36
N GLY A 135 -4.44 -7.27 13.01
CA GLY A 135 -3.32 -8.20 13.08
C GLY A 135 -2.59 -8.15 14.42
N ALA A 136 -2.40 -6.94 14.96
CA ALA A 136 -1.85 -6.74 16.30
C ALA A 136 -2.41 -5.46 16.91
N ALA A 137 -2.71 -5.50 18.20
CA ALA A 137 -3.12 -4.35 19.00
C ALA A 137 -2.19 -4.23 20.21
N GLY A 138 -1.41 -3.15 20.23
CA GLY A 138 -0.40 -2.95 21.26
C GLY A 138 0.80 -3.89 21.14
N GLN A 139 1.54 -4.06 22.24
CA GLN A 139 2.77 -4.84 22.27
C GLN A 139 2.50 -6.33 22.10
N SER A 140 3.14 -6.95 21.12
CA SER A 140 3.14 -8.40 20.91
C SER A 140 4.51 -9.01 21.20
N GLU A 141 4.57 -10.36 21.33
CA GLU A 141 5.84 -11.08 21.48
C GLU A 141 6.78 -10.83 20.30
N LEU A 142 6.22 -10.71 19.09
CA LEU A 142 7.01 -10.44 17.90
C LEU A 142 7.66 -9.05 17.97
N HIS A 143 6.89 -8.02 18.34
CA HIS A 143 7.42 -6.67 18.52
C HIS A 143 8.50 -6.62 19.60
N THR A 144 8.28 -7.31 20.71
CA THR A 144 9.29 -7.44 21.79
C THR A 144 10.56 -8.11 21.29
N ARG A 145 10.44 -9.23 20.54
CA ARG A 145 11.58 -9.95 19.95
C ARG A 145 12.38 -9.08 18.97
N TRP A 146 11.70 -8.21 18.25
CA TRP A 146 12.33 -7.27 17.31
C TRP A 146 12.84 -5.99 17.97
N GLY A 147 12.58 -5.81 19.28
CA GLY A 147 12.96 -4.61 20.01
C GLY A 147 12.17 -3.38 19.58
N LEU A 148 10.90 -3.54 19.22
CA LEU A 148 10.01 -2.45 18.84
C LEU A 148 9.06 -2.11 19.98
N ASP A 149 8.89 -0.83 20.29
CA ASP A 149 7.84 -0.35 21.19
C ASP A 149 6.55 -0.10 20.38
N HIS A 150 5.66 -1.08 20.46
CA HIS A 150 4.38 -1.04 19.75
C HIS A 150 3.17 -0.86 20.67
N ARG A 151 3.39 -0.45 21.93
CA ARG A 151 2.32 -0.36 22.96
C ARG A 151 1.13 0.49 22.56
N ASN A 152 1.34 1.51 21.74
CA ASN A 152 0.28 2.38 21.20
C ASN A 152 0.01 2.17 19.72
N GLY A 153 0.51 1.10 19.11
CA GLY A 153 0.28 0.78 17.72
C GLY A 153 -0.90 -0.16 17.50
N LEU A 154 -1.53 -0.06 16.36
CA LEU A 154 -2.56 -0.97 15.86
C LEU A 154 -2.19 -1.40 14.45
N ASP A 155 -1.90 -2.68 14.24
CA ASP A 155 -1.63 -3.22 12.91
C ASP A 155 -2.89 -3.82 12.31
N VAL A 156 -3.24 -3.37 11.13
CA VAL A 156 -4.40 -3.82 10.37
C VAL A 156 -3.94 -4.67 9.19
N SER A 157 -4.40 -5.93 9.15
CA SER A 157 -4.05 -6.93 8.13
C SER A 157 -4.76 -6.64 6.81
N LEU A 158 -4.48 -5.49 6.22
CA LEU A 158 -4.97 -5.07 4.91
C LEU A 158 -3.79 -4.69 4.03
N HIS A 159 -3.83 -5.13 2.77
CA HIS A 159 -2.89 -4.61 1.79
C HIS A 159 -3.20 -3.13 1.54
N PRO A 160 -2.23 -2.19 1.65
CA PRO A 160 -2.47 -0.75 1.46
C PRO A 160 -3.14 -0.42 0.12
N ASP A 161 -2.80 -1.16 -0.94
CA ASP A 161 -3.32 -0.94 -2.29
C ASP A 161 -4.63 -1.69 -2.58
N SER A 162 -5.21 -2.37 -1.59
CA SER A 162 -6.57 -2.90 -1.69
C SER A 162 -7.60 -1.75 -1.67
N ALA A 163 -8.81 -1.99 -2.14
CA ALA A 163 -9.88 -0.99 -2.08
C ALA A 163 -10.13 -0.54 -0.62
N GLU A 164 -10.20 -1.51 0.30
CA GLU A 164 -10.40 -1.25 1.73
C GLU A 164 -9.21 -0.53 2.36
N GLY A 165 -7.97 -0.92 1.99
CA GLY A 165 -6.75 -0.27 2.47
C GLY A 165 -6.68 1.19 2.07
N ARG A 166 -6.99 1.51 0.81
CA ARG A 166 -7.03 2.91 0.33
C ARG A 166 -8.09 3.75 1.04
N GLU A 167 -9.29 3.19 1.23
CA GLU A 167 -10.37 3.86 1.96
C GLU A 167 -9.99 4.11 3.43
N LEU A 168 -9.41 3.11 4.09
CA LEU A 168 -8.93 3.25 5.46
C LEU A 168 -7.86 4.34 5.56
N MET A 169 -6.84 4.32 4.71
CA MET A 169 -5.81 5.36 4.71
C MET A 169 -6.39 6.75 4.40
N GLY A 170 -7.38 6.84 3.52
CA GLY A 170 -8.12 8.06 3.25
C GLY A 170 -8.83 8.60 4.50
N PHE A 171 -9.47 7.73 5.27
CA PHE A 171 -10.05 8.08 6.56
C PHE A 171 -9.00 8.57 7.55
N LEU A 172 -7.91 7.81 7.74
CA LEU A 172 -6.85 8.18 8.68
C LEU A 172 -6.23 9.55 8.36
N ARG A 173 -6.05 9.87 7.08
CA ARG A 173 -5.56 11.20 6.65
C ARG A 173 -6.55 12.31 7.00
N ARG A 174 -7.84 12.12 6.75
CA ARG A 174 -8.88 13.13 7.08
C ARG A 174 -8.96 13.40 8.58
N GLU A 175 -8.82 12.37 9.38
CA GLU A 175 -8.85 12.47 10.86
C GLU A 175 -7.49 12.86 11.44
N ALA A 176 -6.48 13.15 10.61
CA ALA A 176 -5.11 13.43 11.00
C ALA A 176 -4.48 12.35 11.90
N ILE A 177 -4.95 11.10 11.81
CA ILE A 177 -4.42 9.97 12.55
C ILE A 177 -3.11 9.51 11.88
N PRO A 178 -1.99 9.40 12.63
CA PRO A 178 -0.73 8.94 12.06
C PRO A 178 -0.81 7.47 11.68
N PHE A 179 -0.20 7.12 10.55
CA PHE A 179 -0.11 5.73 10.09
C PHE A 179 1.10 5.50 9.19
N MET A 180 1.49 4.23 9.04
CA MET A 180 2.45 3.76 8.05
C MET A 180 1.84 2.61 7.25
N ALA A 181 2.09 2.56 5.94
CA ALA A 181 1.59 1.53 5.06
C ALA A 181 2.74 0.66 4.55
N PHE A 182 2.74 -0.61 4.93
CA PHE A 182 3.73 -1.59 4.50
C PHE A 182 3.15 -2.43 3.37
N ARG A 183 3.82 -2.44 2.21
CA ARG A 183 3.40 -3.22 1.01
C ARG A 183 4.07 -4.57 0.89
N ALA A 184 5.13 -4.78 1.67
CA ALA A 184 5.92 -6.00 1.69
C ALA A 184 6.48 -6.28 3.08
N ALA A 185 7.04 -7.47 3.26
CA ALA A 185 7.81 -7.79 4.45
C ALA A 185 9.12 -6.98 4.48
N ILE A 186 9.44 -6.44 5.64
CA ILE A 186 10.70 -5.74 5.91
C ILE A 186 11.35 -6.41 7.12
N PRO A 187 12.57 -6.93 7.02
CA PRO A 187 13.24 -7.65 8.10
C PRO A 187 13.24 -6.87 9.41
N ARG A 188 12.69 -7.47 10.46
CA ARG A 188 12.58 -6.90 11.82
C ARG A 188 11.76 -5.61 11.93
N VAL A 189 10.90 -5.35 10.94
CA VAL A 189 10.00 -4.19 10.91
C VAL A 189 8.58 -4.62 10.58
N ALA A 190 8.39 -5.39 9.51
CA ALA A 190 7.08 -5.81 9.02
C ALA A 190 7.11 -7.25 8.53
N THR A 191 6.12 -8.07 8.89
CA THR A 191 6.02 -9.47 8.44
C THR A 191 5.42 -9.61 7.05
N GLY A 192 4.76 -8.60 6.55
CA GLY A 192 4.08 -8.60 5.26
C GLY A 192 3.28 -7.32 5.05
N PRO A 193 2.45 -7.27 4.01
CA PRO A 193 1.61 -6.11 3.75
C PRO A 193 0.63 -5.86 4.91
N HIS A 194 0.62 -4.64 5.44
CA HIS A 194 -0.32 -4.20 6.47
C HIS A 194 -0.32 -2.67 6.61
N ILE A 195 -1.27 -2.13 7.34
CA ILE A 195 -1.33 -0.73 7.72
C ILE A 195 -1.11 -0.63 9.24
N HIS A 196 -0.01 -0.02 9.65
CA HIS A 196 0.26 0.33 11.03
C HIS A 196 -0.39 1.68 11.34
N ILE A 197 -1.23 1.73 12.35
CA ILE A 197 -1.90 2.95 12.82
C ILE A 197 -1.25 3.38 14.13
N GLY A 198 -0.81 4.62 14.17
CA GLY A 198 -0.07 5.20 15.28
C GLY A 198 1.26 5.79 14.84
N ASN A 199 1.98 6.34 15.81
CA ASN A 199 3.34 6.81 15.58
C ASN A 199 4.28 5.64 15.24
N PRO A 200 5.37 5.88 14.50
CA PRO A 200 6.38 4.85 14.28
C PRO A 200 6.83 4.21 15.57
N SER A 201 6.91 2.88 15.60
CA SER A 201 7.38 2.12 16.76
C SER A 201 8.88 2.33 16.96
N PRO A 202 9.33 3.08 17.98
CA PRO A 202 10.75 3.28 18.21
C PRO A 202 11.43 1.96 18.64
N ARG A 203 12.71 1.83 18.35
CA ARG A 203 13.50 0.71 18.86
C ARG A 203 13.78 0.91 20.35
N VAL A 204 13.44 -0.10 21.13
CA VAL A 204 13.80 -0.14 22.56
C VAL A 204 15.25 -0.60 22.67
N THR A 205 16.11 0.28 23.17
CA THR A 205 17.47 -0.08 23.51
C THR A 205 17.46 -0.61 24.95
N PHE A 206 17.54 -1.93 25.10
CA PHE A 206 17.81 -2.50 26.42
C PHE A 206 19.26 -2.15 26.80
N ARG A 207 19.44 -1.37 27.84
CA ARG A 207 20.74 -1.14 28.49
C ARG A 207 20.95 -2.20 29.54
#